data_97df9b26d9ba47327dd0b64769de73f5
#
_entry.id   97df9b26d9ba47327dd0b64769de73f5
#
_cell.length_a   1.000
_cell.length_b   1.000
_cell.length_c   1.000
_cell.angle_alpha   90.00
_cell.angle_beta   90.00
_cell.angle_gamma   90.00
#
_symmetry.space_group_name_H-M   'P 1'
#
loop_
_entity.id
_entity.type
_entity.pdbx_description
1 polymer ?
#
loop_
_entity_poly.entity_id
_entity_poly.type
_entity_poly.pdbx_seq_one_letter_code
_entity_poly.pdbx_strand_id
1 'polypeptide(L)'
;MDKLNVYKDLARKCESFKLFLWTVGDKEPWMIEAGREETEAALKSIYNGVHLTDKQRLFVDMDGTLAEFKPVDTLETLYEKDYFLNLKPNENVLGAVRQLIARNDIDVYILSAYLSDSHYALDEKNAWLDKYLPELPQEKRLFVPCGTDKSVVVPGRIKHDDYLLDDYTKNLSEWEPPARGIKLINGINHTNGTWQGDKIQFTHSPEEISSMISSVMKGEAHFYEDKIVMESVTKEDAPDNAEGEYDIEITEVLQRVVCTKAESLQDAIHDVEEKYYNSEIVLDADDLKETTIELAHPQPDKELDYDIQGLFL
;
A
#
# COMPACT_ATOMS: atom_id res chain seq x y z
N MET A 1 -42.49 1.86 17.82
CA MET A 1 -41.04 2.00 17.45
C MET A 1 -41.01 2.21 15.94
N ASP A 2 -40.36 3.24 15.48
CA ASP A 2 -40.29 3.57 14.04
C ASP A 2 -39.49 2.48 13.30
N LYS A 3 -40.11 1.85 12.30
CA LYS A 3 -39.49 0.75 11.53
C LYS A 3 -38.15 1.18 10.91
N LEU A 4 -38.04 2.45 10.50
CA LEU A 4 -36.81 2.99 9.94
C LEU A 4 -35.65 2.94 10.95
N ASN A 5 -35.91 3.25 12.21
CA ASN A 5 -34.91 3.18 13.26
C ASN A 5 -34.48 1.74 13.56
N VAL A 6 -35.42 0.78 13.47
CA VAL A 6 -35.09 -0.65 13.60
C VAL A 6 -34.13 -1.10 12.48
N TYR A 7 -34.38 -0.69 11.23
CA TYR A 7 -33.49 -1.02 10.11
C TYR A 7 -32.14 -0.32 10.20
N LYS A 8 -32.09 0.93 10.65
CA LYS A 8 -30.84 1.63 10.92
C LYS A 8 -30.01 0.93 12.00
N ASP A 9 -30.64 0.49 13.09
CA ASP A 9 -29.96 -0.23 14.16
C ASP A 9 -29.49 -1.62 13.73
N LEU A 10 -30.23 -2.26 12.82
CA LEU A 10 -29.84 -3.53 12.24
C LEU A 10 -28.68 -3.35 11.26
N ALA A 11 -28.75 -2.33 10.42
CA ALA A 11 -27.69 -1.99 9.48
C ALA A 11 -26.35 -1.73 10.21
N ARG A 12 -26.35 -0.96 11.32
CA ARG A 12 -25.15 -0.71 12.15
C ARG A 12 -24.50 -1.99 12.68
N LYS A 13 -25.25 -3.08 12.81
CA LYS A 13 -24.75 -4.36 13.33
C LYS A 13 -24.26 -5.30 12.24
N CYS A 14 -24.49 -4.96 10.97
CA CYS A 14 -24.14 -5.79 9.83
C CYS A 14 -22.86 -5.26 9.18
N GLU A 15 -21.85 -6.10 9.07
CA GLU A 15 -20.53 -5.78 8.48
C GLU A 15 -20.56 -5.61 6.96
N SER A 16 -21.63 -6.06 6.30
CA SER A 16 -21.82 -5.89 4.86
C SER A 16 -23.27 -5.70 4.49
N PHE A 17 -23.51 -5.01 3.36
CA PHE A 17 -24.87 -4.87 2.82
C PHE A 17 -25.51 -6.22 2.53
N LYS A 18 -24.76 -7.20 2.08
CA LYS A 18 -25.24 -8.57 1.83
C LYS A 18 -25.76 -9.23 3.12
N LEU A 19 -25.02 -9.08 4.22
CA LEU A 19 -25.44 -9.58 5.52
C LEU A 19 -26.67 -8.83 6.04
N PHE A 20 -26.71 -7.51 5.86
CA PHE A 20 -27.88 -6.70 6.23
C PHE A 20 -29.12 -7.11 5.44
N LEU A 21 -29.01 -7.26 4.13
CA LEU A 21 -30.10 -7.70 3.25
C LEU A 21 -30.61 -9.10 3.65
N TRP A 22 -29.71 -10.04 3.91
CA TRP A 22 -30.06 -11.37 4.39
C TRP A 22 -30.78 -11.32 5.75
N THR A 23 -30.27 -10.53 6.69
CA THR A 23 -30.84 -10.40 8.05
C THR A 23 -32.23 -9.75 8.02
N VAL A 24 -32.47 -8.79 7.13
CA VAL A 24 -33.81 -8.22 6.91
C VAL A 24 -34.72 -9.23 6.28
N GLY A 25 -34.26 -9.98 5.25
CA GLY A 25 -35.01 -11.01 4.57
C GLY A 25 -35.42 -12.17 5.47
N ASP A 26 -34.57 -12.54 6.43
CA ASP A 26 -34.90 -13.56 7.44
C ASP A 26 -36.05 -13.13 8.38
N LYS A 27 -36.09 -11.83 8.70
CA LYS A 27 -37.11 -11.27 9.59
C LYS A 27 -38.41 -10.86 8.89
N GLU A 28 -38.33 -10.37 7.68
CA GLU A 28 -39.46 -9.88 6.88
C GLU A 28 -39.35 -10.35 5.41
N PRO A 29 -39.53 -11.65 5.13
CA PRO A 29 -39.34 -12.24 3.79
C PRO A 29 -40.21 -11.60 2.71
N TRP A 30 -41.40 -11.15 3.07
CA TRP A 30 -42.36 -10.51 2.15
C TRP A 30 -41.85 -9.20 1.54
N MET A 31 -40.97 -8.48 2.22
CA MET A 31 -40.37 -7.23 1.70
C MET A 31 -39.46 -7.48 0.50
N ILE A 32 -38.84 -8.63 0.44
CA ILE A 32 -37.91 -9.00 -0.63
C ILE A 32 -38.68 -9.55 -1.85
N GLU A 33 -39.84 -10.11 -1.63
CA GLU A 33 -40.66 -10.69 -2.70
C GLU A 33 -41.55 -9.66 -3.42
N ALA A 34 -41.98 -8.59 -2.75
CA ALA A 34 -43.01 -7.65 -3.23
C ALA A 34 -42.50 -6.49 -4.12
N GLY A 35 -41.25 -6.51 -4.54
CA GLY A 35 -40.63 -5.43 -5.35
C GLY A 35 -39.14 -5.40 -5.11
N ARG A 36 -38.48 -6.47 -5.51
CA ARG A 36 -37.10 -6.78 -5.09
C ARG A 36 -36.10 -5.65 -5.36
N GLU A 37 -36.16 -5.07 -6.55
CA GLU A 37 -35.17 -4.01 -6.91
C GLU A 37 -35.40 -2.70 -6.13
N GLU A 38 -36.68 -2.28 -5.99
CA GLU A 38 -37.00 -1.04 -5.27
C GLU A 38 -36.74 -1.18 -3.76
N THR A 39 -37.07 -2.36 -3.20
CA THR A 39 -36.82 -2.65 -1.78
C THR A 39 -35.35 -2.79 -1.49
N GLU A 40 -34.58 -3.44 -2.36
CA GLU A 40 -33.14 -3.57 -2.25
C GLU A 40 -32.44 -2.20 -2.34
N ALA A 41 -32.87 -1.34 -3.26
CA ALA A 41 -32.38 0.03 -3.39
C ALA A 41 -32.69 0.87 -2.13
N ALA A 42 -33.89 0.74 -1.56
CA ALA A 42 -34.26 1.42 -0.33
C ALA A 42 -33.44 0.93 0.87
N LEU A 43 -33.25 -0.38 1.01
CA LEU A 43 -32.41 -0.98 2.05
C LEU A 43 -30.94 -0.60 1.89
N LYS A 44 -30.45 -0.53 0.65
CA LYS A 44 -29.11 -0.06 0.34
C LYS A 44 -28.92 1.41 0.73
N SER A 45 -29.93 2.25 0.50
CA SER A 45 -29.93 3.65 0.95
C SER A 45 -29.89 3.76 2.47
N ILE A 46 -30.63 2.91 3.20
CA ILE A 46 -30.60 2.87 4.67
C ILE A 46 -29.23 2.40 5.16
N TYR A 47 -28.70 1.32 4.59
CA TYR A 47 -27.38 0.77 4.92
C TYR A 47 -26.28 1.82 4.68
N ASN A 48 -26.25 2.39 3.50
CA ASN A 48 -25.29 3.44 3.15
C ASN A 48 -25.49 4.67 4.05
N GLY A 49 -26.70 5.12 4.32
CA GLY A 49 -26.98 6.27 5.17
C GLY A 49 -26.54 6.09 6.63
N VAL A 50 -26.43 4.84 7.10
CA VAL A 50 -25.93 4.49 8.43
C VAL A 50 -24.42 4.38 8.44
N HIS A 51 -23.85 3.81 7.37
CA HIS A 51 -22.38 3.62 7.25
C HIS A 51 -21.67 4.83 6.63
N LEU A 52 -22.39 5.70 5.88
CA LEU A 52 -21.89 7.01 5.42
C LEU A 52 -21.77 8.04 6.55
N THR A 53 -22.34 7.78 7.75
CA THR A 53 -22.03 8.59 8.94
C THR A 53 -20.69 8.20 9.56
N ASP A 54 -20.19 6.98 9.29
CA ASP A 54 -18.84 6.57 9.61
C ASP A 54 -17.99 6.83 8.35
N LYS A 55 -17.15 7.87 8.39
CA LYS A 55 -16.18 8.13 7.32
C LYS A 55 -15.34 6.89 7.07
N GLN A 56 -15.06 6.59 5.80
CA GLN A 56 -14.07 5.56 5.49
C GLN A 56 -12.73 5.96 6.08
N ARG A 57 -12.01 5.00 6.66
CA ARG A 57 -10.73 5.27 7.27
C ARG A 57 -9.59 4.88 6.32
N LEU A 58 -8.66 5.81 6.16
CA LEU A 58 -7.41 5.58 5.46
C LEU A 58 -6.27 5.68 6.48
N PHE A 59 -5.55 4.60 6.64
CA PHE A 59 -4.31 4.54 7.40
C PHE A 59 -3.14 4.67 6.44
N VAL A 60 -2.20 5.53 6.74
CA VAL A 60 -1.05 5.83 5.87
C VAL A 60 0.23 5.56 6.64
N ASP A 61 1.09 4.74 6.08
CA ASP A 61 2.42 4.53 6.63
C ASP A 61 3.30 5.77 6.45
N MET A 62 4.40 5.84 7.19
CA MET A 62 5.29 7.00 7.16
C MET A 62 6.58 6.71 6.39
N ASP A 63 7.36 5.71 6.80
CA ASP A 63 8.69 5.46 6.26
C ASP A 63 8.59 4.75 4.90
N GLY A 64 9.16 5.33 3.85
CA GLY A 64 9.00 4.83 2.48
C GLY A 64 7.67 5.24 1.83
N THR A 65 6.71 5.74 2.60
CA THR A 65 5.41 6.20 2.11
C THR A 65 5.31 7.72 2.12
N LEU A 66 5.19 8.36 3.28
CA LEU A 66 5.18 9.83 3.39
C LEU A 66 6.58 10.43 3.40
N ALA A 67 7.52 9.76 4.05
CA ALA A 67 8.91 10.15 4.11
C ALA A 67 9.73 9.26 3.18
N GLU A 68 10.68 9.86 2.44
CA GLU A 68 11.65 9.12 1.65
C GLU A 68 12.54 8.31 2.58
N PHE A 69 12.32 7.01 2.63
CA PHE A 69 13.19 6.10 3.36
C PHE A 69 14.22 5.55 2.39
N LYS A 70 15.49 5.67 2.75
CA LYS A 70 16.60 5.16 1.94
C LYS A 70 17.27 4.01 2.66
N PRO A 71 17.77 3.01 1.93
CA PRO A 71 18.66 2.01 2.51
C PRO A 71 19.78 2.68 3.29
N VAL A 72 20.10 2.15 4.46
CA VAL A 72 21.20 2.63 5.31
C VAL A 72 22.36 1.64 5.28
N ASP A 73 23.58 2.14 5.40
CA ASP A 73 24.77 1.28 5.36
C ASP A 73 24.84 0.35 6.58
N THR A 74 24.36 0.82 7.72
CA THR A 74 24.30 0.05 8.95
C THR A 74 23.01 0.35 9.72
N LEU A 75 22.57 -0.58 10.54
CA LEU A 75 21.36 -0.45 11.35
C LEU A 75 21.48 0.61 12.43
N GLU A 76 22.69 0.82 12.93
CA GLU A 76 23.00 1.84 13.92
C GLU A 76 22.60 3.24 13.44
N THR A 77 22.68 3.50 12.12
CA THR A 77 22.25 4.76 11.52
C THR A 77 20.80 5.11 11.84
N LEU A 78 19.92 4.10 11.94
CA LEU A 78 18.50 4.31 12.30
C LEU A 78 18.31 4.76 13.76
N TYR A 79 19.33 4.57 14.60
CA TYR A 79 19.34 4.97 16.01
C TYR A 79 20.01 6.32 16.24
N GLU A 80 20.59 6.91 15.20
CA GLU A 80 21.21 8.22 15.28
C GLU A 80 20.14 9.31 15.54
N LYS A 81 20.56 10.31 16.31
CA LYS A 81 19.69 11.46 16.54
C LYS A 81 19.44 12.23 15.24
N ASP A 82 18.23 12.70 15.11
CA ASP A 82 17.72 13.46 13.97
C ASP A 82 17.61 12.65 12.65
N TYR A 83 17.79 11.32 12.68
CA TYR A 83 17.64 10.47 11.49
C TYR A 83 16.25 10.59 10.89
N PHE A 84 15.19 10.24 11.65
CA PHE A 84 13.81 10.30 11.16
C PHE A 84 13.34 11.74 10.94
N LEU A 85 13.81 12.68 11.76
CA LEU A 85 13.46 14.10 11.61
C LEU A 85 13.94 14.70 10.28
N ASN A 86 15.10 14.23 9.78
CA ASN A 86 15.73 14.75 8.57
C ASN A 86 15.33 14.02 7.29
N LEU A 87 14.49 12.99 7.35
CA LEU A 87 13.97 12.35 6.16
C LEU A 87 13.21 13.37 5.31
N LYS A 88 13.45 13.34 4.01
CA LYS A 88 12.73 14.21 3.08
C LYS A 88 11.30 13.73 2.92
N PRO A 89 10.34 14.63 2.76
CA PRO A 89 8.99 14.24 2.41
C PRO A 89 8.91 13.72 0.96
N ASN A 90 8.10 12.71 0.75
CA ASN A 90 7.60 12.34 -0.55
C ASN A 90 6.51 13.36 -0.93
N GLU A 91 6.88 14.43 -1.62
CA GLU A 91 6.03 15.60 -1.81
C GLU A 91 4.71 15.27 -2.51
N ASN A 92 4.72 14.35 -3.49
CA ASN A 92 3.50 13.97 -4.20
C ASN A 92 2.52 13.22 -3.28
N VAL A 93 3.02 12.25 -2.53
CA VAL A 93 2.19 11.47 -1.59
C VAL A 93 1.72 12.35 -0.44
N LEU A 94 2.61 13.18 0.10
CA LEU A 94 2.27 14.13 1.15
C LEU A 94 1.18 15.12 0.71
N GLY A 95 1.31 15.65 -0.52
CA GLY A 95 0.31 16.53 -1.14
C GLY A 95 -1.05 15.84 -1.31
N ALA A 96 -1.05 14.57 -1.76
CA ALA A 96 -2.26 13.77 -1.88
C ALA A 96 -2.93 13.53 -0.52
N VAL A 97 -2.15 13.18 0.50
CA VAL A 97 -2.67 12.95 1.86
C VAL A 97 -3.27 14.22 2.45
N ARG A 98 -2.67 15.39 2.22
CA ARG A 98 -3.28 16.69 2.61
C ARG A 98 -4.64 16.90 1.94
N GLN A 99 -4.76 16.60 0.65
CA GLN A 99 -6.04 16.70 -0.06
C GLN A 99 -7.09 15.74 0.54
N LEU A 100 -6.68 14.52 0.91
CA LEU A 100 -7.57 13.55 1.54
C LEU A 100 -7.98 13.96 2.96
N ILE A 101 -7.08 14.55 3.76
CA ILE A 101 -7.39 15.11 5.08
C ILE A 101 -8.44 16.23 4.99
N ALA A 102 -8.36 17.05 3.95
CA ALA A 102 -9.30 18.15 3.73
C ALA A 102 -10.72 17.67 3.34
N ARG A 103 -10.90 16.40 3.02
CA ARG A 103 -12.20 15.82 2.68
C ARG A 103 -13.03 15.51 3.91
N ASN A 104 -14.36 15.52 3.70
CA ASN A 104 -15.30 15.21 4.78
C ASN A 104 -15.76 13.75 4.81
N ASP A 105 -15.47 12.98 3.77
CA ASP A 105 -15.90 11.58 3.60
C ASP A 105 -14.82 10.56 3.97
N ILE A 106 -13.58 11.00 4.16
CA ILE A 106 -12.45 10.15 4.55
C ILE A 106 -11.88 10.60 5.91
N ASP A 107 -11.55 9.65 6.75
CA ASP A 107 -10.89 9.88 8.03
C ASP A 107 -9.45 9.33 7.96
N VAL A 108 -8.47 10.24 7.83
CA VAL A 108 -7.07 9.88 7.62
C VAL A 108 -6.35 9.74 8.95
N TYR A 109 -5.59 8.67 9.09
CA TYR A 109 -4.67 8.37 10.18
C TYR A 109 -3.28 8.11 9.65
N ILE A 110 -2.25 8.49 10.39
CA ILE A 110 -0.90 7.98 10.17
C ILE A 110 -0.73 6.74 11.05
N LEU A 111 -0.17 5.67 10.47
CA LEU A 111 0.03 4.40 11.15
C LEU A 111 1.41 3.84 10.80
N SER A 112 2.40 4.11 11.64
CA SER A 112 3.79 3.79 11.39
C SER A 112 4.41 2.97 12.50
N ALA A 113 5.34 2.08 12.14
CA ALA A 113 6.18 1.39 13.09
C ALA A 113 7.32 2.32 13.58
N TYR A 114 7.83 2.08 14.79
CA TYR A 114 8.98 2.79 15.32
C TYR A 114 9.91 1.85 16.09
N LEU A 115 11.19 2.18 16.15
CA LEU A 115 12.18 1.47 16.95
C LEU A 115 11.94 1.75 18.43
N SER A 116 11.37 0.80 19.16
CA SER A 116 10.94 0.99 20.56
C SER A 116 12.11 1.13 21.54
N ASP A 117 13.30 0.70 21.17
CA ASP A 117 14.55 0.84 21.91
C ASP A 117 15.37 2.07 21.50
N SER A 118 14.95 2.82 20.48
CA SER A 118 15.52 4.11 20.14
C SER A 118 14.99 5.21 21.05
N HIS A 119 15.91 6.05 21.53
CA HIS A 119 15.55 7.22 22.33
C HIS A 119 14.94 8.36 21.53
N TYR A 120 15.03 8.31 20.20
CA TYR A 120 14.72 9.44 19.32
C TYR A 120 13.55 9.13 18.36
N ALA A 121 13.43 7.89 17.88
CA ALA A 121 12.59 7.54 16.74
C ALA A 121 11.13 8.03 16.87
N LEU A 122 10.48 7.83 18.00
CA LEU A 122 9.07 8.21 18.19
C LEU A 122 8.89 9.74 18.21
N ASP A 123 9.75 10.44 18.97
CA ASP A 123 9.70 11.91 19.10
C ASP A 123 10.03 12.58 17.77
N GLU A 124 11.00 12.05 17.03
CA GLU A 124 11.40 12.56 15.72
C GLU A 124 10.34 12.37 14.66
N LYS A 125 9.66 11.21 14.63
CA LYS A 125 8.52 10.97 13.73
C LYS A 125 7.37 11.94 14.03
N ASN A 126 7.08 12.19 15.29
CA ASN A 126 6.08 13.21 15.67
C ASN A 126 6.51 14.62 15.26
N ALA A 127 7.78 14.99 15.49
CA ALA A 127 8.32 16.30 15.09
C ALA A 127 8.32 16.45 13.54
N TRP A 128 8.59 15.37 12.81
CA TRP A 128 8.49 15.35 11.36
C TRP A 128 7.05 15.62 10.89
N LEU A 129 6.05 14.96 11.52
CA LEU A 129 4.63 15.20 11.23
C LEU A 129 4.20 16.62 11.60
N ASP A 130 4.69 17.17 12.71
CA ASP A 130 4.43 18.57 13.08
C ASP A 130 4.96 19.56 12.02
N LYS A 131 6.09 19.22 11.41
CA LYS A 131 6.73 20.04 10.38
C LYS A 131 6.04 19.91 9.02
N TYR A 132 5.73 18.70 8.59
CA TYR A 132 5.31 18.42 7.23
C TYR A 132 3.81 18.14 7.07
N LEU A 133 3.09 17.79 8.15
CA LEU A 133 1.65 17.51 8.13
C LEU A 133 0.93 18.08 9.37
N PRO A 134 1.10 19.40 9.65
CA PRO A 134 0.57 20.02 10.85
C PRO A 134 -0.96 20.00 10.95
N GLU A 135 -1.66 19.83 9.84
CA GLU A 135 -3.11 19.70 9.75
C GLU A 135 -3.64 18.38 10.33
N LEU A 136 -2.77 17.36 10.53
CA LEU A 136 -3.15 16.10 11.13
C LEU A 136 -3.04 16.18 12.66
N PRO A 137 -4.16 16.04 13.39
CA PRO A 137 -4.15 16.12 14.86
C PRO A 137 -3.41 14.93 15.48
N GLN A 138 -2.87 15.11 16.69
CA GLN A 138 -2.03 14.11 17.33
C GLN A 138 -2.76 12.79 17.61
N GLU A 139 -4.07 12.83 17.94
CA GLU A 139 -4.88 11.64 18.18
C GLU A 139 -5.08 10.75 16.94
N LYS A 140 -4.68 11.22 15.77
CA LYS A 140 -4.68 10.46 14.50
C LYS A 140 -3.30 9.95 14.08
N ARG A 141 -2.31 10.11 14.94
CA ARG A 141 -0.96 9.59 14.75
C ARG A 141 -0.80 8.33 15.57
N LEU A 142 -0.80 7.19 14.91
CA LEU A 142 -0.75 5.88 15.53
C LEU A 142 0.64 5.28 15.31
N PHE A 143 1.26 4.84 16.39
CA PHE A 143 2.59 4.26 16.33
C PHE A 143 2.60 2.89 17.02
N VAL A 144 3.27 1.92 16.40
CA VAL A 144 3.49 0.60 16.97
C VAL A 144 4.99 0.31 17.07
N PRO A 145 5.46 -0.47 18.06
CA PRO A 145 6.81 -0.99 18.02
C PRO A 145 7.06 -1.81 16.75
N CYS A 146 8.25 -1.72 16.18
CA CYS A 146 8.66 -2.55 15.05
C CYS A 146 8.43 -4.03 15.37
N GLY A 147 7.94 -4.80 14.39
CA GLY A 147 7.57 -6.20 14.57
C GLY A 147 6.20 -6.45 15.21
N THR A 148 5.45 -5.41 15.51
CA THR A 148 4.07 -5.51 16.02
C THR A 148 3.08 -5.31 14.88
N ASP A 149 2.02 -6.14 14.85
CA ASP A 149 0.93 -5.98 13.91
C ASP A 149 0.29 -4.57 14.04
N LYS A 150 0.25 -3.84 12.93
CA LYS A 150 -0.30 -2.48 12.87
C LYS A 150 -1.76 -2.38 13.31
N SER A 151 -2.54 -3.45 13.17
CA SER A 151 -3.96 -3.47 13.54
C SER A 151 -4.23 -3.26 15.04
N VAL A 152 -3.25 -3.56 15.90
CA VAL A 152 -3.42 -3.51 17.38
C VAL A 152 -3.64 -2.11 17.92
N VAL A 153 -3.22 -1.06 17.21
CA VAL A 153 -3.40 0.34 17.64
C VAL A 153 -4.54 1.05 16.93
N VAL A 154 -5.24 0.35 16.04
CA VAL A 154 -6.38 0.91 15.29
C VAL A 154 -7.51 1.25 16.25
N PRO A 155 -8.03 2.49 16.29
CA PRO A 155 -9.14 2.87 17.14
C PRO A 155 -10.39 2.02 16.90
N GLY A 156 -10.85 1.33 17.93
CA GLY A 156 -11.96 0.38 17.84
C GLY A 156 -11.52 -0.93 17.18
N ARG A 157 -12.36 -1.47 16.30
CA ARG A 157 -12.03 -2.65 15.50
C ARG A 157 -11.60 -2.22 14.10
N ILE A 158 -10.69 -2.98 13.52
CA ILE A 158 -10.42 -2.93 12.08
C ILE A 158 -11.68 -3.33 11.31
N LYS A 159 -12.02 -2.59 10.27
CA LYS A 159 -13.22 -2.75 9.47
C LYS A 159 -12.86 -3.19 8.05
N HIS A 160 -13.78 -3.84 7.35
CA HIS A 160 -13.58 -4.29 5.97
C HIS A 160 -13.41 -3.14 4.95
N ASP A 161 -13.80 -1.93 5.31
CA ASP A 161 -13.68 -0.70 4.54
C ASP A 161 -12.58 0.24 5.07
N ASP A 162 -11.71 -0.26 5.94
CA ASP A 162 -10.47 0.37 6.31
C ASP A 162 -9.40 0.10 5.25
N TYR A 163 -8.65 1.11 4.89
CA TYR A 163 -7.59 1.00 3.90
C TYR A 163 -6.24 1.35 4.51
N LEU A 164 -5.20 0.60 4.16
CA LEU A 164 -3.82 0.90 4.50
C LEU A 164 -3.06 1.24 3.22
N LEU A 165 -2.51 2.45 3.16
CA LEU A 165 -1.50 2.84 2.17
C LEU A 165 -0.12 2.61 2.76
N ASP A 166 0.65 1.70 2.18
CA ASP A 166 1.93 1.26 2.71
C ASP A 166 2.82 0.78 1.55
N ASP A 167 4.12 0.97 1.62
CA ASP A 167 5.05 0.49 0.60
C ASP A 167 5.56 -0.93 0.88
N TYR A 168 5.28 -1.46 2.08
CA TYR A 168 5.77 -2.77 2.51
C TYR A 168 4.70 -3.86 2.41
N THR A 169 4.95 -4.85 1.54
CA THR A 169 3.98 -5.92 1.23
C THR A 169 3.52 -6.71 2.45
N LYS A 170 4.41 -6.96 3.43
CA LYS A 170 4.05 -7.72 4.62
C LYS A 170 2.97 -6.99 5.43
N ASN A 171 3.13 -5.69 5.66
CA ASN A 171 2.13 -4.89 6.38
C ASN A 171 0.76 -4.97 5.70
N LEU A 172 0.73 -4.90 4.37
CA LEU A 172 -0.50 -5.02 3.59
C LEU A 172 -1.12 -6.41 3.69
N SER A 173 -0.30 -7.46 3.65
CA SER A 173 -0.77 -8.86 3.74
C SER A 173 -1.29 -9.20 5.13
N GLU A 174 -0.73 -8.61 6.19
CA GLU A 174 -1.21 -8.75 7.56
C GLU A 174 -2.47 -7.91 7.83
N TRP A 175 -2.65 -6.82 7.05
CA TRP A 175 -3.84 -5.97 7.12
C TRP A 175 -5.07 -6.62 6.50
N GLU A 176 -4.92 -7.43 5.44
CA GLU A 176 -5.99 -8.16 4.77
C GLU A 176 -6.09 -9.62 5.23
N PRO A 177 -7.30 -10.17 5.36
CA PRO A 177 -8.57 -9.53 5.61
C PRO A 177 -8.71 -9.10 7.08
N PRO A 178 -9.69 -8.32 7.52
CA PRO A 178 -10.91 -7.94 6.80
C PRO A 178 -10.79 -6.64 6.02
N ALA A 179 -9.75 -5.84 6.28
CA ALA A 179 -9.49 -4.55 5.64
C ALA A 179 -8.82 -4.70 4.27
N ARG A 180 -8.39 -3.61 3.65
CA ARG A 180 -7.81 -3.61 2.31
C ARG A 180 -6.51 -2.83 2.26
N GLY A 181 -5.58 -3.31 1.48
CA GLY A 181 -4.28 -2.68 1.27
C GLY A 181 -4.18 -1.96 -0.07
N ILE A 182 -3.47 -0.85 -0.08
CA ILE A 182 -3.02 -0.14 -1.29
C ILE A 182 -1.50 -0.04 -1.19
N LYS A 183 -0.78 -0.66 -2.13
CA LYS A 183 0.67 -0.59 -2.14
C LYS A 183 1.14 0.69 -2.80
N LEU A 184 2.00 1.43 -2.11
CA LEU A 184 2.77 2.49 -2.75
C LEU A 184 4.01 1.89 -3.43
N ILE A 185 4.13 2.08 -4.73
CA ILE A 185 5.32 1.74 -5.49
C ILE A 185 6.26 2.94 -5.44
N ASN A 186 7.34 2.80 -4.66
CA ASN A 186 8.31 3.89 -4.39
C ASN A 186 9.73 3.59 -4.92
N GLY A 187 9.91 2.48 -5.62
CA GLY A 187 11.20 2.04 -6.16
C GLY A 187 12.10 1.30 -5.15
N ILE A 188 11.71 1.25 -3.87
CA ILE A 188 12.49 0.59 -2.80
C ILE A 188 11.88 -0.78 -2.46
N ASN A 189 10.59 -0.80 -2.10
CA ASN A 189 9.88 -1.98 -1.62
C ASN A 189 8.90 -2.54 -2.67
N HIS A 190 9.25 -2.49 -3.94
CA HIS A 190 8.50 -3.16 -5.00
C HIS A 190 8.96 -4.62 -5.08
N THR A 191 8.47 -5.45 -4.24
CA THR A 191 8.86 -6.85 -4.21
C THR A 191 8.20 -7.62 -5.34
N ASN A 192 8.88 -7.80 -6.44
CA ASN A 192 8.72 -8.84 -7.48
C ASN A 192 7.28 -9.36 -7.72
N GLY A 193 6.28 -8.46 -7.67
CA GLY A 193 4.89 -8.80 -7.96
C GLY A 193 4.17 -9.70 -6.95
N THR A 194 4.64 -9.82 -5.71
CA THR A 194 3.97 -10.64 -4.68
C THR A 194 2.67 -10.01 -4.19
N TRP A 195 2.55 -8.67 -4.22
CA TRP A 195 1.30 -8.00 -3.91
C TRP A 195 0.35 -8.01 -5.10
N GLN A 196 -0.84 -8.55 -4.92
CA GLN A 196 -1.86 -8.70 -5.98
C GLN A 196 -3.01 -7.69 -5.86
N GLY A 197 -3.02 -6.86 -4.80
CA GLY A 197 -4.01 -5.80 -4.61
C GLY A 197 -3.67 -4.51 -5.36
N ASP A 198 -4.36 -3.44 -5.01
CA ASP A 198 -4.18 -2.13 -5.62
C ASP A 198 -2.77 -1.56 -5.39
N LYS A 199 -2.22 -0.90 -6.42
CA LYS A 199 -0.88 -0.32 -6.46
C LYS A 199 -0.95 1.11 -7.00
N ILE A 200 -0.26 2.03 -6.35
CA ILE A 200 -0.20 3.44 -6.75
C ILE A 200 1.27 3.85 -6.75
N GLN A 201 1.69 4.53 -7.81
CA GLN A 201 3.06 5.00 -7.93
C GLN A 201 3.26 6.36 -7.27
N PHE A 202 4.35 6.53 -6.56
CA PHE A 202 4.71 7.78 -5.88
C PHE A 202 5.02 8.93 -6.84
N THR A 203 5.28 8.62 -8.12
CA THR A 203 5.62 9.60 -9.18
C THR A 203 4.41 10.32 -9.74
N HIS A 204 3.19 9.82 -9.51
CA HIS A 204 1.97 10.54 -9.90
C HIS A 204 1.84 11.86 -9.17
N SER A 205 1.14 12.83 -9.77
CA SER A 205 0.83 14.09 -9.11
C SER A 205 -0.01 13.88 -7.83
N PRO A 206 0.02 14.82 -6.87
CA PRO A 206 -0.83 14.75 -5.68
C PRO A 206 -2.31 14.56 -5.99
N GLU A 207 -2.80 15.20 -7.05
CA GLU A 207 -4.18 15.11 -7.53
C GLU A 207 -4.51 13.71 -8.03
N GLU A 208 -3.62 13.12 -8.82
CA GLU A 208 -3.79 11.74 -9.33
C GLU A 208 -3.76 10.72 -8.20
N ILE A 209 -2.77 10.79 -7.30
CA ILE A 209 -2.67 9.88 -6.14
C ILE A 209 -3.94 9.98 -5.28
N SER A 210 -4.37 11.19 -4.94
CA SER A 210 -5.57 11.43 -4.15
C SER A 210 -6.83 10.89 -4.82
N SER A 211 -6.95 11.08 -6.14
CA SER A 211 -8.06 10.55 -6.95
C SER A 211 -8.04 9.03 -7.01
N MET A 212 -6.88 8.42 -7.26
CA MET A 212 -6.71 6.97 -7.33
C MET A 212 -7.07 6.30 -5.99
N ILE A 213 -6.53 6.79 -4.86
CA ILE A 213 -6.88 6.31 -3.52
C ILE A 213 -8.40 6.40 -3.31
N SER A 214 -9.00 7.53 -3.64
CA SER A 214 -10.44 7.73 -3.48
C SER A 214 -11.27 6.77 -4.32
N SER A 215 -10.87 6.51 -5.55
CA SER A 215 -11.56 5.58 -6.46
C SER A 215 -11.45 4.14 -5.99
N VAL A 216 -10.28 3.73 -5.47
CA VAL A 216 -10.09 2.41 -4.85
C VAL A 216 -10.97 2.27 -3.61
N MET A 217 -10.95 3.25 -2.71
CA MET A 217 -11.76 3.22 -1.48
C MET A 217 -13.25 3.13 -1.76
N LYS A 218 -13.73 3.74 -2.86
CA LYS A 218 -15.12 3.65 -3.30
C LYS A 218 -15.45 2.38 -4.09
N GLY A 219 -14.43 1.59 -4.47
CA GLY A 219 -14.60 0.44 -5.36
C GLY A 219 -14.98 0.84 -6.80
N GLU A 220 -14.61 2.04 -7.23
CA GLU A 220 -14.87 2.56 -8.57
C GLU A 220 -13.78 2.17 -9.58
N ALA A 221 -12.55 2.00 -9.12
CA ALA A 221 -11.42 1.60 -9.94
C ALA A 221 -10.42 0.77 -9.15
N HIS A 222 -9.59 0.01 -9.87
CA HIS A 222 -8.47 -0.76 -9.36
C HIS A 222 -7.22 -0.49 -10.20
N PHE A 223 -6.06 -0.45 -9.55
CA PHE A 223 -4.79 -0.13 -10.17
C PHE A 223 -3.76 -1.22 -9.86
N TYR A 224 -3.11 -1.78 -10.88
CA TYR A 224 -2.26 -2.97 -10.75
C TYR A 224 -0.87 -2.80 -11.38
N GLU A 225 -0.47 -1.59 -11.77
CA GLU A 225 0.81 -1.37 -12.45
C GLU A 225 2.00 -1.43 -11.48
N ASP A 226 2.92 -2.35 -11.73
CA ASP A 226 4.17 -2.50 -10.97
C ASP A 226 5.29 -1.57 -11.47
N LYS A 227 5.19 -1.08 -12.70
CA LYS A 227 6.25 -0.25 -13.30
C LYS A 227 6.16 1.18 -12.81
N ILE A 228 7.25 1.71 -12.29
CA ILE A 228 7.39 3.15 -12.08
C ILE A 228 7.46 3.76 -13.48
N VAL A 229 6.36 4.39 -13.91
CA VAL A 229 6.39 5.24 -15.09
C VAL A 229 7.01 6.56 -14.63
N MET A 230 8.33 6.68 -14.71
CA MET A 230 8.94 7.99 -14.71
C MET A 230 8.41 8.68 -15.95
N GLU A 231 7.80 9.86 -15.80
CA GLU A 231 7.55 10.69 -16.98
C GLU A 231 8.86 10.77 -17.74
N SER A 232 8.86 10.20 -18.93
CA SER A 232 9.99 10.36 -19.83
C SER A 232 10.20 11.85 -19.97
N VAL A 233 11.37 12.33 -19.52
CA VAL A 233 11.85 13.66 -19.91
C VAL A 233 11.61 13.74 -21.41
N THR A 234 10.57 14.49 -21.79
CA THR A 234 10.23 14.60 -23.21
C THR A 234 11.44 15.23 -23.87
N LYS A 235 11.76 14.81 -25.08
CA LYS A 235 12.89 15.32 -25.88
C LYS A 235 12.93 16.85 -26.02
N GLU A 236 11.96 17.55 -25.47
CA GLU A 236 11.83 19.02 -25.53
C GLU A 236 12.61 19.75 -24.42
N ASP A 237 13.02 19.05 -23.34
CA ASP A 237 13.74 19.66 -22.21
C ASP A 237 15.28 19.43 -22.25
N ALA A 238 15.78 18.63 -23.17
CA ALA A 238 17.21 18.50 -23.39
C ALA A 238 17.68 19.59 -24.36
N PRO A 239 18.71 20.40 -23.99
CA PRO A 239 19.26 21.35 -24.96
C PRO A 239 19.80 20.56 -26.15
N ASP A 240 19.24 20.83 -27.34
CA ASP A 240 19.75 20.33 -28.61
C ASP A 240 21.24 20.70 -28.72
N ASN A 241 22.12 19.70 -28.84
CA ASN A 241 23.58 19.81 -29.11
C ASN A 241 24.53 19.96 -27.91
N ALA A 242 24.32 19.35 -26.75
CA ALA A 242 25.41 19.09 -25.83
C ALA A 242 25.95 17.66 -26.03
N GLU A 243 27.19 17.50 -26.52
CA GLU A 243 27.91 16.24 -26.38
C GLU A 243 28.12 15.99 -24.88
N GLY A 244 27.49 14.97 -24.32
CA GLY A 244 27.58 14.54 -22.92
C GLY A 244 27.89 13.06 -22.84
N GLU A 245 28.57 12.64 -21.77
CA GLU A 245 28.65 11.23 -21.39
C GLU A 245 27.35 10.85 -20.67
N TYR A 246 26.74 9.76 -21.07
CA TYR A 246 25.51 9.23 -20.52
C TYR A 246 25.73 7.78 -20.10
N ASP A 247 25.41 7.45 -18.86
CA ASP A 247 25.34 6.06 -18.43
C ASP A 247 24.00 5.47 -18.86
N ILE A 248 24.05 4.42 -19.67
CA ILE A 248 22.85 3.73 -20.16
C ILE A 248 22.80 2.34 -19.54
N GLU A 249 21.70 2.05 -18.87
CA GLU A 249 21.42 0.74 -18.31
C GLU A 249 20.71 -0.14 -19.35
N ILE A 250 21.21 -1.37 -19.52
CA ILE A 250 20.56 -2.42 -20.29
C ILE A 250 20.14 -3.50 -19.32
N THR A 251 18.83 -3.73 -19.22
CA THR A 251 18.28 -4.81 -18.41
C THR A 251 17.69 -5.88 -19.30
N GLU A 252 18.13 -7.12 -19.12
CA GLU A 252 17.60 -8.30 -19.79
C GLU A 252 16.89 -9.21 -18.80
N VAL A 253 15.66 -9.61 -19.11
CA VAL A 253 14.89 -10.59 -18.35
C VAL A 253 14.92 -11.92 -19.08
N LEU A 254 15.55 -12.92 -18.47
CA LEU A 254 15.59 -14.29 -18.95
C LEU A 254 14.55 -15.14 -18.22
N GLN A 255 13.78 -15.94 -18.94
CA GLN A 255 12.73 -16.78 -18.37
C GLN A 255 12.67 -18.14 -19.06
N ARG A 256 12.78 -19.21 -18.27
CA ARG A 256 12.59 -20.60 -18.71
C ARG A 256 11.57 -21.32 -17.85
N VAL A 257 10.66 -22.05 -18.47
CA VAL A 257 9.76 -22.98 -17.77
C VAL A 257 10.41 -24.36 -17.75
N VAL A 258 10.65 -24.87 -16.55
CA VAL A 258 11.25 -26.20 -16.35
C VAL A 258 10.16 -27.17 -15.91
N CYS A 259 10.06 -28.32 -16.57
CA CYS A 259 9.15 -29.38 -16.19
C CYS A 259 9.94 -30.42 -15.38
N THR A 260 9.56 -30.63 -14.12
CA THR A 260 10.14 -31.65 -13.25
C THR A 260 9.07 -32.59 -12.69
N LYS A 261 9.45 -33.78 -12.24
CA LYS A 261 8.58 -34.73 -11.56
C LYS A 261 8.97 -34.81 -10.10
N ALA A 262 8.02 -34.55 -9.22
CA ALA A 262 8.24 -34.61 -7.77
C ALA A 262 7.00 -35.15 -7.05
N GLU A 263 7.13 -35.51 -5.79
CA GLU A 263 6.02 -36.01 -4.97
C GLU A 263 5.11 -34.87 -4.47
N SER A 264 5.65 -33.66 -4.38
CA SER A 264 4.91 -32.44 -4.01
C SER A 264 5.39 -31.23 -4.81
N LEU A 265 4.61 -30.15 -4.80
CA LEU A 265 4.99 -28.86 -5.41
C LEU A 265 6.26 -28.32 -4.74
N GLN A 266 6.41 -28.48 -3.46
CA GLN A 266 7.55 -27.99 -2.68
C GLN A 266 8.84 -28.74 -3.07
N ASP A 267 8.76 -30.07 -3.26
CA ASP A 267 9.88 -30.87 -3.76
C ASP A 267 10.24 -30.50 -5.21
N ALA A 268 9.24 -30.20 -6.04
CA ALA A 268 9.46 -29.75 -7.40
C ALA A 268 10.22 -28.43 -7.46
N ILE A 269 9.85 -27.46 -6.63
CA ILE A 269 10.52 -26.15 -6.53
C ILE A 269 11.96 -26.36 -6.04
N HIS A 270 12.14 -27.12 -4.97
CA HIS A 270 13.46 -27.38 -4.40
C HIS A 270 14.41 -28.07 -5.39
N ASP A 271 13.92 -29.06 -6.14
CA ASP A 271 14.71 -29.75 -7.19
C ASP A 271 15.18 -28.79 -8.28
N VAL A 272 14.31 -27.86 -8.69
CA VAL A 272 14.66 -26.85 -9.72
C VAL A 272 15.62 -25.81 -9.16
N GLU A 273 15.43 -25.35 -7.92
CA GLU A 273 16.33 -24.42 -7.24
C GLU A 273 17.73 -25.03 -7.09
N GLU A 274 17.83 -26.28 -6.60
CA GLU A 274 19.11 -26.96 -6.46
C GLU A 274 19.85 -27.07 -7.80
N LYS A 275 19.16 -27.45 -8.86
CA LYS A 275 19.72 -27.52 -10.22
C LYS A 275 20.16 -26.17 -10.77
N TYR A 276 19.41 -25.11 -10.46
CA TYR A 276 19.75 -23.76 -10.89
C TYR A 276 21.01 -23.26 -10.15
N TYR A 277 21.08 -23.37 -8.83
CA TYR A 277 22.25 -22.93 -8.05
C TYR A 277 23.49 -23.76 -8.29
N ASN A 278 23.33 -25.05 -8.65
CA ASN A 278 24.44 -25.92 -9.04
C ASN A 278 24.84 -25.76 -10.52
N SER A 279 24.27 -24.80 -11.26
CA SER A 279 24.54 -24.55 -12.68
C SER A 279 24.21 -25.72 -13.60
N GLU A 280 23.32 -26.60 -13.22
CA GLU A 280 22.75 -27.64 -14.08
C GLU A 280 21.64 -27.03 -14.99
N ILE A 281 20.96 -26.01 -14.53
CA ILE A 281 20.05 -25.18 -15.30
C ILE A 281 20.71 -23.81 -15.42
N VAL A 282 21.05 -23.42 -16.64
CA VAL A 282 21.63 -22.13 -16.99
C VAL A 282 20.69 -21.44 -17.96
N LEU A 283 20.28 -20.22 -17.63
CA LEU A 283 19.53 -19.38 -18.57
C LEU A 283 20.51 -18.73 -19.55
N ASP A 284 20.13 -18.65 -20.80
CA ASP A 284 20.95 -18.10 -21.87
C ASP A 284 20.13 -17.19 -22.80
N ALA A 285 20.72 -16.76 -23.90
CA ALA A 285 20.08 -15.83 -24.83
C ALA A 285 18.79 -16.37 -25.47
N ASP A 286 18.59 -17.70 -25.49
CA ASP A 286 17.36 -18.30 -26.01
C ASP A 286 16.19 -18.18 -25.02
N ASP A 287 16.50 -17.83 -23.76
CA ASP A 287 15.53 -17.59 -22.71
C ASP A 287 15.14 -16.11 -22.57
N LEU A 288 15.68 -15.24 -23.43
CA LEU A 288 15.41 -13.81 -23.39
C LEU A 288 13.91 -13.52 -23.60
N LYS A 289 13.31 -12.89 -22.61
CA LYS A 289 11.90 -12.52 -22.64
C LYS A 289 11.68 -11.04 -22.93
N GLU A 290 12.53 -10.20 -22.37
CA GLU A 290 12.38 -8.73 -22.43
C GLU A 290 13.75 -8.07 -22.32
N THR A 291 13.94 -6.96 -23.06
CA THR A 291 15.11 -6.08 -22.93
C THR A 291 14.63 -4.65 -22.78
N THR A 292 15.13 -3.95 -21.77
CA THR A 292 14.93 -2.50 -21.60
C THR A 292 16.28 -1.79 -21.74
N ILE A 293 16.27 -0.60 -22.35
CA ILE A 293 17.45 0.26 -22.51
C ILE A 293 17.02 1.66 -22.08
N GLU A 294 17.59 2.15 -21.00
CA GLU A 294 17.22 3.42 -20.40
C GLU A 294 18.42 4.12 -19.73
N LEU A 295 18.25 5.39 -19.35
CA LEU A 295 19.30 6.11 -18.65
C LEU A 295 19.58 5.41 -17.30
N ALA A 296 20.85 5.10 -17.04
CA ALA A 296 21.23 4.44 -15.80
C ALA A 296 20.94 5.36 -14.62
N HIS A 297 20.16 4.85 -13.69
CA HIS A 297 20.01 5.48 -12.38
C HIS A 297 21.20 5.09 -11.52
N PRO A 298 21.74 6.02 -10.69
CA PRO A 298 22.78 5.66 -9.74
C PRO A 298 22.27 4.53 -8.85
N GLN A 299 22.79 3.32 -9.09
CA GLN A 299 22.47 2.16 -8.26
C GLN A 299 22.97 2.47 -6.85
N PRO A 300 22.17 2.28 -5.80
CA PRO A 300 22.72 2.17 -4.46
C PRO A 300 23.71 0.99 -4.49
N ASP A 301 24.88 1.18 -3.91
CA ASP A 301 25.98 0.21 -3.92
C ASP A 301 25.45 -1.22 -3.65
N LYS A 302 25.73 -2.14 -4.57
CA LYS A 302 25.20 -3.52 -4.61
C LYS A 302 25.65 -4.42 -3.45
N GLU A 303 26.34 -3.91 -2.43
CA GLU A 303 26.91 -4.73 -1.36
C GLU A 303 26.03 -4.85 -0.10
N LEU A 304 24.84 -4.27 -0.09
CA LEU A 304 23.99 -4.31 1.10
C LEU A 304 22.62 -4.93 0.78
N ASP A 305 22.67 -6.21 0.42
CA ASP A 305 21.50 -7.09 0.59
C ASP A 305 21.34 -7.40 2.10
N TYR A 306 21.27 -6.32 2.89
CA TYR A 306 20.77 -6.45 4.24
C TYR A 306 19.27 -6.63 4.11
N ASP A 307 18.81 -7.75 4.59
CA ASP A 307 17.42 -8.00 4.89
C ASP A 307 16.93 -6.95 5.92
N ILE A 308 16.84 -5.68 5.46
CA ILE A 308 16.19 -4.60 6.20
C ILE A 308 14.75 -5.02 6.49
N GLN A 309 14.20 -5.92 5.67
CA GLN A 309 12.90 -6.56 5.89
C GLN A 309 12.89 -7.38 7.20
N GLY A 310 14.01 -7.96 7.62
CA GLY A 310 14.14 -8.65 8.90
C GLY A 310 14.14 -7.74 10.13
N LEU A 311 14.32 -6.43 9.96
CA LEU A 311 14.32 -5.47 11.08
C LEU A 311 12.96 -4.88 11.40
N PHE A 312 12.06 -4.92 10.45
CA PHE A 312 10.67 -4.53 10.66
C PHE A 312 9.76 -5.75 10.90
N LEU A 313 10.38 -6.93 11.15
CA LEU A 313 9.71 -8.16 11.57
C LEU A 313 9.50 -8.24 13.08
#